data_e86d1f5f22cfa23e5009f2b5bb94905f
#
_entry.id   e86d1f5f22cfa23e5009f2b5bb94905f
#
_cell.length_a   1.000
_cell.length_b   1.000
_cell.length_c   1.000
_cell.angle_alpha   90.00
_cell.angle_beta   90.00
_cell.angle_gamma   90.00
#
_symmetry.space_group_name_H-M   'P 1'
#
loop_
_entity.id
_entity.type
_entity.pdbx_description
1 polymer ?
#
loop_
_entity_poly.entity_id
_entity_poly.type
_entity_poly.pdbx_seq_one_letter_code
_entity_poly.pdbx_strand_id
1 'polypeptide(L)'
;SLCITPSIFRDLFDLRIHKKVLTYLSISPWSKQFLVSSILIVALVEAFSVALFSLILYSFIIPHPFSFLQTIVLLIYLLIFILVFGNILITISILSDKSATFLLSVMILFLFTLFGSGLIIDLNFFPSSINYFLSIFPISMTVSAMQSYLYSGFIDWGLTLIPIFMSTGVLIINSTLIRNKLRQ
;
A
#
# COMPACT_ATOMS: atom_id res chain seq x y z
N SER A 1 -5.74 3.04 -3.78
CA SER A 1 -4.99 1.80 -4.10
C SER A 1 -4.80 1.59 -5.60
N LEU A 2 -5.85 1.74 -6.42
CA LEU A 2 -5.76 1.56 -7.88
C LEU A 2 -4.77 2.52 -8.56
N CYS A 3 -4.58 3.73 -8.04
CA CYS A 3 -3.68 4.72 -8.64
C CYS A 3 -2.20 4.38 -8.45
N ILE A 4 -1.83 3.61 -7.42
CA ILE A 4 -0.45 3.20 -7.17
C ILE A 4 0.01 2.12 -8.15
N THR A 5 -0.91 1.26 -8.60
CA THR A 5 -0.59 0.13 -9.46
C THR A 5 0.05 0.54 -10.79
N PRO A 6 -0.47 1.54 -11.54
CA PRO A 6 0.15 1.97 -12.79
C PRO A 6 1.56 2.53 -12.60
N SER A 7 1.80 3.29 -11.53
CA SER A 7 3.11 3.89 -11.26
C SER A 7 4.14 2.82 -10.95
N ILE A 8 3.83 1.87 -10.07
CA ILE A 8 4.72 0.76 -9.74
C ILE A 8 4.93 -0.17 -10.95
N PHE A 9 3.88 -0.39 -11.76
CA PHE A 9 4.00 -1.16 -12.98
C PHE A 9 4.97 -0.49 -13.96
N ARG A 10 4.79 0.81 -14.22
CA ARG A 10 5.65 1.59 -15.11
C ARG A 10 7.10 1.62 -14.61
N ASP A 11 7.29 1.99 -13.34
CA ASP A 11 8.62 2.35 -12.83
C ASP A 11 9.45 1.14 -12.40
N LEU A 12 8.83 0.05 -12.03
CA LEU A 12 9.56 -1.13 -11.59
C LEU A 12 9.45 -2.29 -12.56
N PHE A 13 8.22 -2.67 -12.92
CA PHE A 13 8.00 -3.86 -13.74
C PHE A 13 8.39 -3.63 -15.19
N ASP A 14 7.88 -2.57 -15.83
CA ASP A 14 8.13 -2.29 -17.25
C ASP A 14 9.60 -1.95 -17.50
N LEU A 15 10.21 -1.09 -16.67
CA LEU A 15 11.63 -0.75 -16.78
C LEU A 15 12.55 -1.95 -16.53
N ARG A 16 12.14 -2.89 -15.68
CA ARG A 16 12.92 -4.11 -15.41
C ARG A 16 12.87 -5.08 -16.59
N ILE A 17 11.68 -5.40 -17.07
CA ILE A 17 11.47 -6.49 -18.04
C ILE A 17 11.66 -6.03 -19.47
N HIS A 18 11.05 -4.93 -19.85
CA HIS A 18 11.05 -4.49 -21.24
C HIS A 18 12.25 -3.61 -21.60
N LYS A 19 12.63 -2.70 -20.74
CA LYS A 19 13.69 -1.71 -21.05
C LYS A 19 15.06 -2.07 -20.49
N LYS A 20 15.15 -3.06 -19.61
CA LYS A 20 16.40 -3.49 -18.93
C LYS A 20 17.16 -2.34 -18.24
N VAL A 21 16.48 -1.20 -18.00
CA VAL A 21 17.10 0.00 -17.42
C VAL A 21 17.63 -0.25 -16.01
N LEU A 22 16.96 -1.14 -15.25
CA LEU A 22 17.42 -1.51 -13.92
C LEU A 22 18.80 -2.19 -13.93
N THR A 23 19.21 -2.81 -15.02
CA THR A 23 20.55 -3.37 -15.15
C THR A 23 21.60 -2.25 -15.14
N TYR A 24 21.33 -1.12 -15.79
CA TYR A 24 22.21 0.05 -15.73
C TYR A 24 22.18 0.72 -14.34
N LEU A 25 21.03 0.75 -13.69
CA LEU A 25 20.91 1.25 -12.32
C LEU A 25 21.61 0.33 -11.30
N SER A 26 21.85 -0.95 -11.63
CA SER A 26 22.61 -1.86 -10.76
C SER A 26 24.07 -1.47 -10.63
N ILE A 27 24.64 -0.80 -11.64
CA ILE A 27 26.03 -0.31 -11.68
C ILE A 27 26.15 1.03 -10.95
N SER A 28 25.03 1.73 -10.70
CA SER A 28 25.00 3.00 -10.00
C SER A 28 25.50 2.85 -8.54
N PRO A 29 26.26 3.82 -8.01
CA PRO A 29 26.72 3.84 -6.62
C PRO A 29 25.59 3.99 -5.59
N TRP A 30 24.37 4.29 -6.03
CA TRP A 30 23.21 4.47 -5.17
C TRP A 30 22.79 3.17 -4.48
N SER A 31 22.42 3.25 -3.21
CA SER A 31 21.93 2.08 -2.48
C SER A 31 20.62 1.56 -3.06
N LYS A 32 20.45 0.24 -3.08
CA LYS A 32 19.20 -0.39 -3.61
C LYS A 32 17.98 -0.01 -2.77
N GLN A 33 18.19 0.32 -1.48
CA GLN A 33 17.16 0.86 -0.60
C GLN A 33 16.65 2.22 -1.09
N PHE A 34 17.56 3.09 -1.54
CA PHE A 34 17.19 4.39 -2.09
C PHE A 34 16.32 4.25 -3.34
N LEU A 35 16.64 3.29 -4.21
CA LEU A 35 15.85 3.03 -5.42
C LEU A 35 14.43 2.57 -5.07
N VAL A 36 14.28 1.59 -4.15
CA VAL A 36 12.95 1.11 -3.73
C VAL A 36 12.16 2.22 -3.04
N SER A 37 12.79 2.97 -2.16
CA SER A 37 12.12 4.06 -1.46
C SER A 37 11.72 5.21 -2.39
N SER A 38 12.52 5.54 -3.41
CA SER A 38 12.16 6.58 -4.38
C SER A 38 10.93 6.20 -5.20
N ILE A 39 10.83 4.95 -5.67
CA ILE A 39 9.64 4.44 -6.38
C ILE A 39 8.41 4.50 -5.46
N LEU A 40 8.57 4.09 -4.20
CA LEU A 40 7.48 4.14 -3.23
C LEU A 40 7.03 5.58 -2.96
N ILE A 41 7.97 6.52 -2.81
CA ILE A 41 7.65 7.94 -2.57
C ILE A 41 6.89 8.54 -3.76
N VAL A 42 7.32 8.28 -4.99
CA VAL A 42 6.60 8.75 -6.19
C VAL A 42 5.17 8.20 -6.21
N ALA A 43 5.01 6.90 -6.01
CA ALA A 43 3.70 6.25 -5.96
C ALA A 43 2.83 6.78 -4.79
N LEU A 44 3.43 7.10 -3.64
CA LEU A 44 2.78 7.76 -2.50
C LEU A 44 2.24 9.14 -2.88
N VAL A 45 3.06 9.98 -3.51
CA VAL A 45 2.66 11.34 -3.90
C VAL A 45 1.51 11.29 -4.91
N GLU A 46 1.58 10.43 -5.93
CA GLU A 46 0.53 10.27 -6.93
C GLU A 46 -0.79 9.80 -6.28
N ALA A 47 -0.75 8.76 -5.47
CA ALA A 47 -1.94 8.23 -4.81
C ALA A 47 -2.55 9.20 -3.79
N PHE A 48 -1.69 9.92 -3.06
CA PHE A 48 -2.13 10.92 -2.10
C PHE A 48 -2.81 12.11 -2.78
N SER A 49 -2.28 12.55 -3.91
CA SER A 49 -2.89 13.63 -4.71
C SER A 49 -4.31 13.27 -5.18
N VAL A 50 -4.51 12.04 -5.66
CA VAL A 50 -5.84 11.55 -6.07
C VAL A 50 -6.77 11.43 -4.87
N ALA A 51 -6.27 10.98 -3.72
CA ALA A 51 -7.06 10.85 -2.52
C ALA A 51 -7.47 12.21 -1.93
N LEU A 52 -6.58 13.21 -1.96
CA LEU A 52 -6.92 14.60 -1.60
C LEU A 52 -8.02 15.14 -2.51
N PHE A 53 -7.88 14.95 -3.82
CA PHE A 53 -8.91 15.39 -4.77
C PHE A 53 -10.27 14.71 -4.47
N SER A 54 -10.27 13.41 -4.19
CA SER A 54 -11.48 12.67 -3.83
C SER A 54 -12.11 13.18 -2.52
N LEU A 55 -11.30 13.51 -1.50
CA LEU A 55 -11.79 14.10 -0.25
C LEU A 55 -12.41 15.49 -0.47
N ILE A 56 -11.79 16.31 -1.31
CA ILE A 56 -12.32 17.63 -1.66
C ILE A 56 -13.69 17.46 -2.35
N LEU A 57 -13.79 16.58 -3.36
CA LEU A 57 -15.07 16.31 -4.02
C LEU A 57 -16.13 15.81 -3.03
N TYR A 58 -15.75 14.91 -2.12
CA TYR A 58 -16.65 14.39 -1.09
C TYR A 58 -17.18 15.49 -0.17
N SER A 59 -16.35 16.46 0.20
CA SER A 59 -16.76 17.60 1.05
C SER A 59 -17.77 18.54 0.38
N PHE A 60 -17.80 18.58 -0.95
CA PHE A 60 -18.83 19.32 -1.69
C PHE A 60 -20.19 18.60 -1.76
N ILE A 61 -20.17 17.26 -1.73
CA ILE A 61 -21.37 16.43 -1.85
C ILE A 61 -22.07 16.28 -0.50
N ILE A 62 -21.31 16.11 0.58
CA ILE A 62 -21.83 15.88 1.92
C ILE A 62 -21.44 17.06 2.82
N PRO A 63 -22.42 17.87 3.25
CA PRO A 63 -22.14 19.01 4.13
C PRO A 63 -21.65 18.53 5.51
N HIS A 64 -20.48 18.99 5.90
CA HIS A 64 -19.83 18.75 7.20
C HIS A 64 -19.62 17.29 7.59
N PRO A 65 -18.99 16.45 6.72
CA PRO A 65 -18.82 15.04 7.02
C PRO A 65 -17.85 14.80 8.18
N PHE A 66 -16.82 15.62 8.32
CA PHE A 66 -15.75 15.45 9.32
C PHE A 66 -15.30 16.81 9.89
N SER A 67 -14.88 16.81 11.15
CA SER A 67 -14.17 17.98 11.72
C SER A 67 -12.77 18.10 11.07
N PHE A 68 -12.18 19.31 11.15
CA PHE A 68 -10.84 19.55 10.62
C PHE A 68 -9.80 18.56 11.17
N LEU A 69 -9.85 18.28 12.48
CA LEU A 69 -8.94 17.32 13.12
C LEU A 69 -9.16 15.88 12.60
N GLN A 70 -10.42 15.47 12.47
CA GLN A 70 -10.75 14.15 11.93
C GLN A 70 -10.23 13.99 10.51
N THR A 71 -10.34 15.02 9.67
CA THR A 71 -9.81 15.01 8.30
C THR A 71 -8.29 14.81 8.28
N ILE A 72 -7.55 15.51 9.17
CA ILE A 72 -6.09 15.34 9.26
C ILE A 72 -5.72 13.90 9.66
N VAL A 73 -6.39 13.35 10.67
CA VAL A 73 -6.11 11.99 11.13
C VAL A 73 -6.44 10.95 10.04
N LEU A 74 -7.57 11.14 9.32
CA LEU A 74 -7.92 10.28 8.19
C LEU A 74 -6.88 10.33 7.06
N LEU A 75 -6.32 11.52 6.78
CA LEU A 75 -5.23 11.66 5.80
C LEU A 75 -3.97 10.91 6.23
N ILE A 76 -3.65 10.91 7.54
CA ILE A 76 -2.53 10.15 8.07
C ILE A 76 -2.78 8.63 7.91
N TYR A 77 -3.97 8.13 8.25
CA TYR A 77 -4.32 6.72 8.03
C TYR A 77 -4.28 6.33 6.55
N LEU A 78 -4.72 7.22 5.69
CA LEU A 78 -4.63 7.00 4.25
C LEU A 78 -3.17 6.89 3.78
N LEU A 79 -2.26 7.73 4.27
CA LEU A 79 -0.82 7.62 3.99
C LEU A 79 -0.25 6.29 4.46
N ILE A 80 -0.60 5.84 5.67
CA ILE A 80 -0.19 4.52 6.19
C ILE A 80 -0.71 3.40 5.29
N PHE A 81 -1.99 3.47 4.89
CA PHE A 81 -2.59 2.48 3.99
C PHE A 81 -1.87 2.42 2.64
N ILE A 82 -1.59 3.58 2.03
CA ILE A 82 -0.87 3.67 0.75
C ILE A 82 0.54 3.09 0.89
N LEU A 83 1.24 3.37 1.99
CA LEU A 83 2.58 2.87 2.26
C LEU A 83 2.59 1.34 2.40
N VAL A 84 1.66 0.77 3.15
CA VAL A 84 1.53 -0.69 3.32
C VAL A 84 1.20 -1.35 1.98
N PHE A 85 0.18 -0.86 1.30
CA PHE A 85 -0.28 -1.40 0.01
C PHE A 85 0.80 -1.29 -1.07
N GLY A 86 1.47 -0.13 -1.17
CA GLY A 86 2.56 0.10 -2.11
C GLY A 86 3.74 -0.83 -1.91
N ASN A 87 4.14 -1.10 -0.67
CA ASN A 87 5.22 -2.06 -0.38
C ASN A 87 4.87 -3.49 -0.82
N ILE A 88 3.61 -3.93 -0.63
CA ILE A 88 3.15 -5.24 -1.10
C ILE A 88 3.17 -5.29 -2.63
N LEU A 89 2.71 -4.22 -3.30
CA LEU A 89 2.76 -4.13 -4.77
C LEU A 89 4.19 -4.19 -5.31
N ILE A 90 5.15 -3.53 -4.65
CA ILE A 90 6.57 -3.61 -4.99
C ILE A 90 7.06 -5.05 -4.87
N THR A 91 6.72 -5.75 -3.78
CA THR A 91 7.07 -7.17 -3.60
C THR A 91 6.53 -8.01 -4.76
N ILE A 92 5.25 -7.87 -5.09
CA ILE A 92 4.61 -8.58 -6.21
C ILE A 92 5.33 -8.26 -7.53
N SER A 93 5.66 -6.99 -7.78
CA SER A 93 6.37 -6.56 -8.98
C SER A 93 7.76 -7.19 -9.11
N ILE A 94 8.51 -7.31 -7.99
CA ILE A 94 9.84 -7.93 -8.00
C ILE A 94 9.75 -9.43 -8.24
N LEU A 95 8.75 -10.10 -7.68
CA LEU A 95 8.56 -11.55 -7.79
C LEU A 95 7.98 -11.98 -9.15
N SER A 96 7.23 -11.10 -9.81
CA SER A 96 6.56 -11.41 -11.06
C SER A 96 7.50 -11.24 -12.25
N ASP A 97 7.66 -12.29 -13.07
CA ASP A 97 8.48 -12.24 -14.28
C ASP A 97 7.64 -11.99 -15.56
N LYS A 98 6.32 -12.17 -15.49
CA LYS A 98 5.38 -11.94 -16.60
C LYS A 98 4.35 -10.90 -16.22
N SER A 99 4.00 -10.03 -17.18
CA SER A 99 2.97 -8.98 -16.97
C SER A 99 1.60 -9.57 -16.58
N ALA A 100 1.21 -10.69 -17.20
CA ALA A 100 -0.04 -11.36 -16.84
C ALA A 100 -0.06 -11.85 -15.39
N THR A 101 1.03 -12.43 -14.89
CA THR A 101 1.15 -12.87 -13.49
C THR A 101 1.12 -11.68 -12.54
N PHE A 102 1.80 -10.59 -12.88
CA PHE A 102 1.74 -9.36 -12.10
C PHE A 102 0.32 -8.84 -11.99
N LEU A 103 -0.36 -8.64 -13.13
CA LEU A 103 -1.74 -8.11 -13.15
C LEU A 103 -2.71 -9.01 -12.38
N LEU A 104 -2.62 -10.33 -12.55
CA LEU A 104 -3.45 -11.27 -11.82
C LEU A 104 -3.22 -11.17 -10.29
N SER A 105 -1.96 -11.10 -9.86
CA SER A 105 -1.63 -10.95 -8.43
C SER A 105 -2.14 -9.63 -7.86
N VAL A 106 -2.06 -8.55 -8.64
CA VAL A 106 -2.60 -7.24 -8.25
C VAL A 106 -4.13 -7.29 -8.12
N MET A 107 -4.82 -7.96 -9.05
CA MET A 107 -6.28 -8.15 -8.97
C MET A 107 -6.68 -8.95 -7.72
N ILE A 108 -5.95 -10.02 -7.40
CA ILE A 108 -6.18 -10.79 -6.17
C ILE A 108 -5.96 -9.91 -4.93
N LEU A 109 -4.86 -9.16 -4.88
CA LEU A 109 -4.59 -8.23 -3.78
C LEU A 109 -5.69 -7.17 -3.63
N PHE A 110 -6.18 -6.66 -4.75
CA PHE A 110 -7.26 -5.67 -4.77
C PHE A 110 -8.57 -6.26 -4.23
N LEU A 111 -8.97 -7.45 -4.70
CA LEU A 111 -10.15 -8.14 -4.18
C LEU A 111 -9.99 -8.47 -2.69
N PHE A 112 -8.81 -8.93 -2.27
CA PHE A 112 -8.52 -9.13 -0.86
C PHE A 112 -8.66 -7.82 -0.07
N THR A 113 -8.16 -6.72 -0.58
CA THR A 113 -8.28 -5.41 0.08
C THR A 113 -9.73 -4.97 0.21
N LEU A 114 -10.56 -5.20 -0.80
CA LEU A 114 -11.99 -4.83 -0.74
C LEU A 114 -12.79 -5.68 0.24
N PHE A 115 -12.62 -6.99 0.20
CA PHE A 115 -13.48 -7.93 0.94
C PHE A 115 -12.81 -8.47 2.21
N GLY A 116 -11.52 -8.69 2.20
CA GLY A 116 -10.79 -9.30 3.33
C GLY A 116 -10.19 -8.30 4.33
N SER A 117 -10.22 -7.00 4.04
CA SER A 117 -9.68 -6.01 4.99
C SER A 117 -10.71 -5.39 5.93
N GLY A 118 -11.99 -5.73 5.78
CA GLY A 118 -13.06 -5.08 6.54
C GLY A 118 -13.60 -3.80 5.91
N LEU A 119 -13.18 -3.45 4.67
CA LEU A 119 -13.62 -2.23 3.99
C LEU A 119 -15.08 -2.29 3.54
N ILE A 120 -15.48 -3.40 2.92
CA ILE A 120 -16.86 -3.62 2.41
C ILE A 120 -17.61 -4.59 3.30
N ILE A 121 -16.96 -5.67 3.71
CA ILE A 121 -17.54 -6.70 4.58
C ILE A 121 -16.83 -6.62 5.92
N ASP A 122 -17.59 -6.39 7.00
CA ASP A 122 -17.04 -6.39 8.36
C ASP A 122 -16.38 -7.76 8.64
N LEU A 123 -15.20 -7.73 9.24
CA LEU A 123 -14.43 -8.94 9.58
C LEU A 123 -15.21 -9.88 10.53
N ASN A 124 -16.14 -9.36 11.31
CA ASN A 124 -16.99 -10.15 12.21
C ASN A 124 -17.97 -11.09 11.49
N PHE A 125 -18.22 -10.88 10.19
CA PHE A 125 -19.02 -11.82 9.39
C PHE A 125 -18.27 -13.11 9.03
N PHE A 126 -16.95 -13.13 9.17
CA PHE A 126 -16.15 -14.31 8.89
C PHE A 126 -16.09 -15.24 10.11
N PRO A 127 -15.96 -16.57 9.91
CA PRO A 127 -15.67 -17.51 10.99
C PRO A 127 -14.45 -17.07 11.80
N SER A 128 -14.43 -17.35 13.09
CA SER A 128 -13.39 -16.86 14.02
C SER A 128 -11.96 -17.13 13.58
N SER A 129 -11.69 -18.30 12.98
CA SER A 129 -10.35 -18.64 12.46
C SER A 129 -9.94 -17.77 11.28
N ILE A 130 -10.87 -17.48 10.37
CA ILE A 130 -10.63 -16.63 9.20
C ILE A 130 -10.50 -15.18 9.64
N ASN A 131 -11.38 -14.70 10.52
CA ASN A 131 -11.33 -13.37 11.09
C ASN A 131 -9.96 -13.10 11.75
N TYR A 132 -9.48 -14.03 12.59
CA TYR A 132 -8.17 -13.91 13.21
C TYR A 132 -7.03 -13.75 12.18
N PHE A 133 -7.03 -14.60 11.14
CA PHE A 133 -6.03 -14.51 10.07
C PHE A 133 -6.10 -13.19 9.31
N LEU A 134 -7.31 -12.74 8.94
CA LEU A 134 -7.52 -11.49 8.22
C LEU A 134 -7.15 -10.26 9.07
N SER A 135 -7.45 -10.30 10.37
CA SER A 135 -7.18 -9.17 11.27
C SER A 135 -5.70 -8.90 11.51
N ILE A 136 -4.82 -9.91 11.35
CA ILE A 136 -3.37 -9.75 11.49
C ILE A 136 -2.75 -9.13 10.23
N PHE A 137 -3.44 -9.13 9.10
CA PHE A 137 -2.88 -8.62 7.86
C PHE A 137 -2.72 -7.09 7.93
N PRO A 138 -1.56 -6.52 7.54
CA PRO A 138 -1.27 -5.10 7.76
C PRO A 138 -2.28 -4.14 7.12
N ILE A 139 -2.84 -4.52 5.96
CA ILE A 139 -3.90 -3.73 5.29
C ILE A 139 -5.17 -3.70 6.16
N SER A 140 -5.60 -4.85 6.68
CA SER A 140 -6.78 -4.98 7.54
C SER A 140 -6.60 -4.22 8.85
N MET A 141 -5.41 -4.31 9.47
CA MET A 141 -5.09 -3.54 10.68
C MET A 141 -5.21 -2.04 10.44
N THR A 142 -4.72 -1.54 9.31
CA THR A 142 -4.80 -0.11 8.96
C THR A 142 -6.26 0.33 8.74
N VAL A 143 -7.07 -0.50 8.08
CA VAL A 143 -8.50 -0.24 7.87
C VAL A 143 -9.23 -0.25 9.21
N SER A 144 -8.98 -1.25 10.07
CA SER A 144 -9.57 -1.34 11.41
C SER A 144 -9.19 -0.17 12.29
N ALA A 145 -7.94 0.30 12.25
CA ALA A 145 -7.49 1.49 12.96
C ALA A 145 -8.25 2.75 12.52
N MET A 146 -8.43 2.91 11.21
CA MET A 146 -9.19 4.03 10.64
C MET A 146 -10.66 3.98 11.06
N GLN A 147 -11.28 2.80 11.00
CA GLN A 147 -12.68 2.61 11.41
C GLN A 147 -12.84 2.85 12.92
N SER A 148 -11.95 2.29 13.75
CA SER A 148 -11.94 2.51 15.20
C SER A 148 -11.89 4.00 15.53
N TYR A 149 -11.02 4.76 14.86
CA TYR A 149 -10.95 6.21 15.05
C TYR A 149 -12.25 6.92 14.64
N LEU A 150 -12.87 6.53 13.54
CA LEU A 150 -14.12 7.13 13.07
C LEU A 150 -15.28 6.90 14.06
N TYR A 151 -15.35 5.72 14.70
CA TYR A 151 -16.42 5.37 15.63
C TYR A 151 -16.18 5.88 17.04
N SER A 152 -14.96 5.77 17.56
CA SER A 152 -14.63 6.08 18.96
C SER A 152 -14.02 7.46 19.17
N GLY A 153 -13.45 8.06 18.14
CA GLY A 153 -12.65 9.29 18.23
C GLY A 153 -11.26 9.09 18.84
N PHE A 154 -10.90 7.87 19.25
CA PHE A 154 -9.60 7.56 19.85
C PHE A 154 -8.69 6.82 18.88
N ILE A 155 -7.38 7.16 18.95
CA ILE A 155 -6.35 6.49 18.14
C ILE A 155 -5.92 5.22 18.86
N ASP A 156 -6.13 4.07 18.21
CA ASP A 156 -5.54 2.80 18.64
C ASP A 156 -4.09 2.71 18.15
N TRP A 157 -3.16 2.95 19.06
CA TRP A 157 -1.73 2.96 18.76
C TRP A 157 -1.20 1.59 18.34
N GLY A 158 -1.78 0.50 18.85
CA GLY A 158 -1.40 -0.86 18.45
C GLY A 158 -1.71 -1.11 16.97
N LEU A 159 -2.98 -0.89 16.59
CA LEU A 159 -3.44 -1.06 15.20
C LEU A 159 -2.79 -0.04 14.23
N THR A 160 -2.24 1.07 14.75
CA THR A 160 -1.60 2.10 13.92
C THR A 160 -0.11 1.83 13.71
N LEU A 161 0.63 1.49 14.76
CA LEU A 161 2.09 1.36 14.71
C LEU A 161 2.54 0.03 14.08
N ILE A 162 1.81 -1.08 14.36
CA ILE A 162 2.20 -2.39 13.84
C ILE A 162 2.27 -2.41 12.30
N PRO A 163 1.28 -1.91 11.53
CA PRO A 163 1.38 -1.85 10.07
C PRO A 163 2.56 -1.01 9.57
N ILE A 164 2.92 0.07 10.26
CA ILE A 164 4.08 0.91 9.91
C ILE A 164 5.37 0.09 10.06
N PHE A 165 5.57 -0.59 11.20
CA PHE A 165 6.74 -1.43 11.42
C PHE A 165 6.81 -2.60 10.45
N MET A 166 5.69 -3.27 10.17
CA MET A 166 5.63 -4.34 9.18
C MET A 166 5.98 -3.82 7.78
N SER A 167 5.47 -2.65 7.41
CA SER A 167 5.75 -2.04 6.11
C SER A 167 7.22 -1.64 5.96
N THR A 168 7.86 -1.10 7.00
CA THR A 168 9.30 -0.80 6.98
C THR A 168 10.13 -2.08 6.87
N GLY A 169 9.74 -3.15 7.52
CA GLY A 169 10.35 -4.48 7.38
C GLY A 169 10.26 -5.00 5.94
N VAL A 170 9.07 -4.91 5.32
CA VAL A 170 8.86 -5.30 3.91
C VAL A 170 9.71 -4.45 2.96
N LEU A 171 9.88 -3.16 3.23
CA LEU A 171 10.75 -2.29 2.43
C LEU A 171 12.22 -2.76 2.44
N ILE A 172 12.73 -3.18 3.60
CA ILE A 172 14.07 -3.74 3.71
C ILE A 172 14.18 -5.05 2.93
N ILE A 173 13.18 -5.93 3.05
CA ILE A 173 13.10 -7.18 2.28
C ILE A 173 13.09 -6.89 0.78
N ASN A 174 12.28 -5.96 0.32
CA ASN A 174 12.20 -5.56 -1.08
C ASN A 174 13.55 -5.07 -1.62
N SER A 175 14.32 -4.33 -0.83
CA SER A 175 15.65 -3.85 -1.22
C SER A 175 16.64 -5.00 -1.42
N THR A 176 16.53 -6.05 -0.60
CA THR A 176 17.38 -7.26 -0.73
C THR A 176 16.94 -8.13 -1.91
N LEU A 177 15.63 -8.27 -2.14
CA LEU A 177 15.07 -9.00 -3.27
C LEU A 177 15.48 -8.38 -4.61
N ILE A 178 15.40 -7.06 -4.76
CA ILE A 178 15.89 -6.36 -5.96
C ILE A 178 17.36 -6.64 -6.17
N ARG A 179 18.19 -6.57 -5.12
CA ARG A 179 19.62 -6.85 -5.22
C ARG A 179 19.90 -8.25 -5.77
N ASN A 180 19.16 -9.24 -5.31
CA ASN A 180 19.33 -10.62 -5.75
C ASN A 180 18.86 -10.83 -7.19
N LYS A 181 17.74 -10.23 -7.58
CA LYS A 181 17.23 -10.30 -8.96
C LYS A 181 18.11 -9.58 -9.99
N LEU A 182 18.83 -8.54 -9.60
CA LEU A 182 19.75 -7.81 -10.49
C LEU A 182 21.11 -8.50 -10.66
N ARG A 183 21.40 -9.53 -9.85
CA ARG A 183 22.63 -10.36 -9.97
C ARG A 183 22.45 -11.58 -10.86
N GLN A 184 21.21 -11.93 -11.20
CA GLN A 184 20.85 -13.00 -12.14
C GLN A 184 20.76 -12.48 -13.57
#